data_c554d79e75e96c98b2fb0aaa4ccee19e
#
_entry.id   c554d79e75e96c98b2fb0aaa4ccee19e
#
_cell.length_a   1.000
_cell.length_b   1.000
_cell.length_c   1.000
_cell.angle_alpha   90.00
_cell.angle_beta   90.00
_cell.angle_gamma   90.00
#
_symmetry.space_group_name_H-M   'P 1'
#
loop_
_entity.id
_entity.type
_entity.pdbx_description
1 polymer ?
#
loop_
_entity_poly.entity_id
_entity_poly.type
_entity_poly.pdbx_seq_one_letter_code
_entity_poly.pdbx_strand_id
1 'polypeptide(L)'
;MKTSDFDYELPEELIAQTPVEPRDHSRLMVVHRATGEREDKHFYDIIDYLNPNDALVINETKVIPARLLGEKEDTGVPVEVLLLRRKNQTDWEALVRPGRRLKPGTTCVFGGGLLKCEILESVPEIGGRIVRFHYEGVFEELRDRLGEMPLPPYIHEKLADQSRYQTVYAKNEGSAAAPTAGLHFTPELLERIRAKGVTIVPVTLHVGLGTFRPVQVEDVDKHVMHSEWYQVTEEAANTLNAIRAGGGRLICVGTTSVRTIETVATEDGIVHPGAGDTAIFIYPGKKIKAVDALITNFHLPQSTLLMLVSTFMGRETALDVYREAVQKKYRFFSFGDAMFIE
;
A
#
# COMPACT_ATOMS: atom_id res chain seq x y z
N MET A 1 7.50 -12.80 -20.39
CA MET A 1 6.24 -12.07 -20.25
C MET A 1 6.56 -10.59 -20.34
N LYS A 2 5.80 -9.82 -21.10
CA LYS A 2 6.05 -8.39 -21.28
C LYS A 2 5.15 -7.55 -20.35
N THR A 3 5.63 -6.38 -19.96
CA THR A 3 4.84 -5.41 -19.19
C THR A 3 3.58 -4.99 -19.94
N SER A 4 3.67 -4.84 -21.27
CA SER A 4 2.54 -4.56 -22.15
C SER A 4 1.46 -5.66 -22.21
N ASP A 5 1.79 -6.89 -21.78
CA ASP A 5 0.79 -7.97 -21.66
C ASP A 5 -0.26 -7.71 -20.56
N PHE A 6 -0.01 -6.72 -19.69
CA PHE A 6 -0.89 -6.29 -18.59
C PHE A 6 -1.55 -4.93 -18.87
N ASP A 7 -1.76 -4.61 -20.15
CA ASP A 7 -2.36 -3.35 -20.54
C ASP A 7 -3.87 -3.48 -20.73
N TYR A 8 -4.59 -2.44 -20.36
CA TYR A 8 -6.01 -2.25 -20.63
C TYR A 8 -6.31 -0.75 -20.69
N GLU A 9 -7.37 -0.39 -21.37
CA GLU A 9 -7.80 1.00 -21.48
C GLU A 9 -8.49 1.43 -20.18
N LEU A 10 -7.95 2.44 -19.51
CA LEU A 10 -8.51 3.04 -18.30
C LEU A 10 -8.83 4.51 -18.54
N PRO A 11 -10.12 4.89 -18.66
CA PRO A 11 -10.52 6.29 -18.70
C PRO A 11 -10.11 7.03 -17.43
N GLU A 12 -9.51 8.22 -17.57
CA GLU A 12 -8.99 9.02 -16.46
C GLU A 12 -10.07 9.40 -15.43
N GLU A 13 -11.30 9.63 -15.90
CA GLU A 13 -12.45 9.95 -15.07
C GLU A 13 -12.86 8.81 -14.09
N LEU A 14 -12.41 7.59 -14.31
CA LEU A 14 -12.63 6.46 -13.39
C LEU A 14 -11.61 6.42 -12.25
N ILE A 15 -10.54 7.19 -12.31
CA ILE A 15 -9.57 7.29 -11.22
C ILE A 15 -10.17 8.15 -10.10
N ALA A 16 -10.51 7.51 -8.99
CA ALA A 16 -11.19 8.17 -7.88
C ALA A 16 -10.31 9.23 -7.21
N GLN A 17 -10.80 10.45 -7.12
CA GLN A 17 -10.11 11.57 -6.46
C GLN A 17 -10.49 11.72 -4.99
N THR A 18 -11.68 11.25 -4.62
CA THR A 18 -12.23 11.35 -3.27
C THR A 18 -12.78 10.01 -2.81
N PRO A 19 -12.69 9.71 -1.49
CA PRO A 19 -13.26 8.47 -0.95
C PRO A 19 -14.81 8.53 -0.89
N VAL A 20 -15.43 7.36 -0.87
CA VAL A 20 -16.88 7.21 -0.61
C VAL A 20 -17.16 7.32 0.88
N GLU A 21 -18.30 7.90 1.23
CA GLU A 21 -18.82 7.97 2.60
C GLU A 21 -20.18 7.28 2.70
N PRO A 22 -20.40 6.38 3.68
CA PRO A 22 -19.38 5.73 4.53
C PRO A 22 -18.37 4.89 3.74
N ARG A 23 -17.23 4.56 4.35
CA ARG A 23 -16.12 3.83 3.68
C ARG A 23 -16.56 2.51 3.05
N ASP A 24 -17.39 1.74 3.75
CA ASP A 24 -17.87 0.43 3.35
C ASP A 24 -19.02 0.46 2.32
N HIS A 25 -19.44 1.65 1.87
CA HIS A 25 -20.40 1.83 0.79
C HIS A 25 -19.76 1.90 -0.61
N SER A 26 -18.45 1.75 -0.73
CA SER A 26 -17.79 1.50 -2.01
C SER A 26 -18.34 0.22 -2.65
N ARG A 27 -18.26 0.13 -3.97
CA ARG A 27 -18.67 -1.09 -4.68
C ARG A 27 -17.65 -2.20 -4.46
N LEU A 28 -18.11 -3.43 -4.51
CA LEU A 28 -17.30 -4.63 -4.43
C LEU A 28 -17.63 -5.55 -5.61
N MET A 29 -16.62 -5.90 -6.39
CA MET A 29 -16.74 -6.98 -7.37
C MET A 29 -16.17 -8.26 -6.76
N VAL A 30 -17.03 -9.25 -6.56
CA VAL A 30 -16.62 -10.59 -6.13
C VAL A 30 -16.27 -11.41 -7.38
N VAL A 31 -15.09 -12.01 -7.38
CA VAL A 31 -14.58 -12.83 -8.49
C VAL A 31 -14.32 -14.24 -7.99
N HIS A 32 -15.13 -15.18 -8.46
CA HIS A 32 -14.96 -16.61 -8.20
C HIS A 32 -13.96 -17.18 -9.20
N ARG A 33 -12.68 -17.25 -8.82
CA ARG A 33 -11.57 -17.60 -9.75
C ARG A 33 -11.70 -19.00 -10.35
N ALA A 34 -12.37 -19.93 -9.65
CA ALA A 34 -12.56 -21.30 -10.13
C ALA A 34 -13.56 -21.39 -11.30
N THR A 35 -14.58 -20.54 -11.32
CA THR A 35 -15.65 -20.54 -12.35
C THR A 35 -15.55 -19.35 -13.29
N GLY A 36 -14.88 -18.27 -12.90
CA GLY A 36 -14.84 -16.99 -13.59
C GLY A 36 -16.10 -16.15 -13.40
N GLU A 37 -17.03 -16.60 -12.55
CA GLU A 37 -18.24 -15.84 -12.23
C GLU A 37 -17.91 -14.57 -11.44
N ARG A 38 -18.73 -13.53 -11.64
CA ARG A 38 -18.56 -12.22 -11.01
C ARG A 38 -19.88 -11.72 -10.47
N GLU A 39 -19.82 -11.11 -9.29
CA GLU A 39 -20.98 -10.50 -8.63
C GLU A 39 -20.68 -9.03 -8.32
N ASP A 40 -21.68 -8.17 -8.52
CA ASP A 40 -21.62 -6.76 -8.13
C ASP A 40 -22.30 -6.57 -6.77
N LYS A 41 -21.55 -6.10 -5.79
CA LYS A 41 -21.98 -5.91 -4.40
C LYS A 41 -21.51 -4.53 -3.88
N HIS A 42 -21.77 -4.27 -2.61
CA HIS A 42 -21.12 -3.21 -1.84
C HIS A 42 -20.13 -3.81 -0.86
N PHE A 43 -19.17 -3.01 -0.40
CA PHE A 43 -18.09 -3.54 0.44
C PHE A 43 -18.60 -4.10 1.77
N TYR A 44 -19.67 -3.55 2.35
CA TYR A 44 -20.30 -4.09 3.56
C TYR A 44 -20.86 -5.51 3.39
N ASP A 45 -21.09 -5.97 2.15
CA ASP A 45 -21.52 -7.34 1.86
C ASP A 45 -20.38 -8.36 1.93
N ILE A 46 -19.12 -7.92 2.08
CA ILE A 46 -17.96 -8.82 2.19
C ILE A 46 -18.14 -9.86 3.28
N ILE A 47 -18.87 -9.52 4.33
CA ILE A 47 -19.13 -10.41 5.47
C ILE A 47 -19.85 -11.70 5.03
N ASP A 48 -20.64 -11.67 3.96
CA ASP A 48 -21.39 -12.82 3.46
C ASP A 48 -20.48 -13.87 2.81
N TYR A 49 -19.28 -13.46 2.38
CA TYR A 49 -18.27 -14.30 1.75
C TYR A 49 -17.19 -14.82 2.69
N LEU A 50 -17.20 -14.37 3.95
CA LEU A 50 -16.27 -14.80 4.98
C LEU A 50 -16.91 -15.95 5.80
N ASN A 51 -16.13 -16.98 6.09
CA ASN A 51 -16.57 -18.11 6.91
C ASN A 51 -16.05 -17.99 8.34
N PRO A 52 -16.78 -18.50 9.35
CA PRO A 52 -16.20 -18.74 10.66
C PRO A 52 -14.89 -19.53 10.51
N ASN A 53 -13.89 -19.21 11.29
CA ASN A 53 -12.53 -19.74 11.24
C ASN A 53 -11.64 -19.23 10.09
N ASP A 54 -12.11 -18.33 9.22
CA ASP A 54 -11.22 -17.64 8.31
C ASP A 54 -10.32 -16.64 9.07
N ALA A 55 -9.15 -16.35 8.54
CA ALA A 55 -8.30 -15.25 8.96
C ALA A 55 -8.42 -14.10 7.96
N LEU A 56 -8.63 -12.90 8.47
CA LEU A 56 -8.51 -11.66 7.71
C LEU A 56 -7.17 -11.01 8.05
N VAL A 57 -6.21 -11.07 7.14
CA VAL A 57 -4.86 -10.53 7.34
C VAL A 57 -4.83 -9.07 6.92
N ILE A 58 -4.57 -8.18 7.86
CA ILE A 58 -4.55 -6.74 7.66
C ILE A 58 -3.15 -6.16 7.84
N ASN A 59 -2.82 -5.12 7.06
CA ASN A 59 -1.60 -4.36 7.24
C ASN A 59 -1.87 -3.16 8.15
N GLU A 60 -1.42 -3.21 9.41
CA GLU A 60 -1.64 -2.17 10.42
C GLU A 60 -0.63 -1.02 10.36
N THR A 61 0.08 -0.89 9.23
CA THR A 61 0.99 0.24 9.04
C THR A 61 0.24 1.57 9.10
N LYS A 62 0.91 2.59 9.67
CA LYS A 62 0.37 3.94 9.77
C LYS A 62 1.17 4.90 8.90
N VAL A 63 0.48 5.64 8.06
CA VAL A 63 1.08 6.70 7.25
C VAL A 63 1.49 7.84 8.15
N ILE A 64 2.73 8.33 7.95
CA ILE A 64 3.23 9.52 8.63
C ILE A 64 3.04 10.76 7.75
N PRO A 65 2.87 11.97 8.30
CA PRO A 65 2.84 13.21 7.54
C PRO A 65 4.26 13.52 7.01
N ALA A 66 4.64 12.75 6.00
CA ALA A 66 6.02 12.67 5.50
C ALA A 66 6.38 13.78 4.52
N ARG A 67 5.43 14.57 4.04
CA ARG A 67 5.63 15.62 3.05
C ARG A 67 5.87 16.96 3.75
N LEU A 68 7.12 17.40 3.77
CA LEU A 68 7.52 18.67 4.37
C LEU A 68 7.67 19.74 3.28
N LEU A 69 6.93 20.83 3.43
CA LEU A 69 7.00 22.00 2.55
C LEU A 69 7.75 23.12 3.26
N GLY A 70 8.76 23.67 2.61
CA GLY A 70 9.61 24.70 3.18
C GLY A 70 10.32 25.51 2.10
N GLU A 71 11.45 26.06 2.45
CA GLU A 71 12.27 26.88 1.54
C GLU A 71 13.75 26.61 1.72
N LYS A 72 14.52 26.90 0.70
CA LYS A 72 15.98 26.87 0.76
C LYS A 72 16.46 28.06 1.59
N GLU A 73 17.28 27.79 2.62
CA GLU A 73 17.67 28.78 3.64
C GLU A 73 18.33 30.03 3.04
N ASP A 74 19.18 29.87 2.03
CA ASP A 74 19.95 30.96 1.42
C ASP A 74 19.19 31.78 0.37
N THR A 75 18.18 31.22 -0.29
CA THR A 75 17.53 31.85 -1.45
C THR A 75 16.01 31.99 -1.33
N GLY A 76 15.37 31.38 -0.30
CA GLY A 76 13.93 31.38 -0.14
C GLY A 76 13.17 30.60 -1.23
N VAL A 77 13.87 29.81 -2.06
CA VAL A 77 13.23 29.01 -3.10
C VAL A 77 12.38 27.92 -2.44
N PRO A 78 11.07 27.81 -2.81
CA PRO A 78 10.21 26.76 -2.29
C PRO A 78 10.79 25.36 -2.53
N VAL A 79 10.73 24.51 -1.50
CA VAL A 79 11.21 23.13 -1.55
C VAL A 79 10.19 22.19 -0.96
N GLU A 80 10.24 20.95 -1.42
CA GLU A 80 9.52 19.81 -0.86
C GLU A 80 10.54 18.74 -0.46
N VAL A 81 10.44 18.24 0.75
CA VAL A 81 11.19 17.09 1.24
C VAL A 81 10.19 16.03 1.67
N LEU A 82 10.23 14.88 1.00
CA LEU A 82 9.32 13.78 1.23
C LEU A 82 10.08 12.62 1.87
N LEU A 83 9.80 12.37 3.14
CA LEU A 83 10.45 11.34 3.94
C LEU A 83 10.07 9.94 3.44
N LEU A 84 11.07 9.07 3.26
CA LEU A 84 10.86 7.69 2.81
C LEU A 84 11.21 6.68 3.91
N ARG A 85 12.44 6.72 4.39
CA ARG A 85 12.97 5.76 5.34
C ARG A 85 13.89 6.44 6.35
N ARG A 86 13.65 6.17 7.64
CA ARG A 86 14.54 6.62 8.71
C ARG A 86 15.80 5.76 8.72
N LYS A 87 16.96 6.40 8.73
CA LYS A 87 18.27 5.74 8.81
C LYS A 87 18.78 5.67 10.25
N ASN A 88 18.59 6.75 10.98
CA ASN A 88 18.94 6.89 12.39
C ASN A 88 18.08 8.00 13.04
N GLN A 89 18.47 8.49 14.20
CA GLN A 89 17.70 9.49 14.93
C GLN A 89 17.44 10.79 14.14
N THR A 90 18.41 11.23 13.32
CA THR A 90 18.37 12.50 12.59
C THR A 90 18.31 12.34 11.07
N ASP A 91 18.77 11.22 10.53
CA ASP A 91 18.99 11.06 9.09
C ASP A 91 17.88 10.23 8.44
N TRP A 92 17.44 10.70 7.28
CA TRP A 92 16.37 10.06 6.50
C TRP A 92 16.75 9.94 5.02
N GLU A 93 16.33 8.87 4.40
CA GLU A 93 16.16 8.83 2.95
C GLU A 93 14.92 9.66 2.58
N ALA A 94 15.06 10.53 1.59
CA ALA A 94 13.99 11.42 1.17
C ALA A 94 14.02 11.67 -0.34
N LEU A 95 12.85 11.92 -0.94
CA LEU A 95 12.77 12.57 -2.24
C LEU A 95 12.71 14.07 -2.02
N VAL A 96 13.32 14.82 -2.94
CA VAL A 96 13.39 16.29 -2.83
C VAL A 96 12.98 16.97 -4.13
N ARG A 97 12.30 18.10 -4.04
CA ARG A 97 11.95 18.97 -5.15
C ARG A 97 12.30 20.41 -4.83
N PRO A 98 12.90 21.16 -5.77
CA PRO A 98 13.41 20.73 -7.09
C PRO A 98 14.76 19.99 -6.95
N GLY A 99 14.84 18.73 -7.41
CA GLY A 99 16.00 17.86 -7.20
C GLY A 99 17.33 18.40 -7.73
N ARG A 100 17.32 19.17 -8.83
CA ARG A 100 18.52 19.76 -9.43
C ARG A 100 19.13 20.89 -8.57
N ARG A 101 18.32 21.55 -7.74
CA ARG A 101 18.75 22.68 -6.90
C ARG A 101 19.13 22.26 -5.48
N LEU A 102 18.68 21.08 -5.05
CA LEU A 102 18.95 20.53 -3.72
C LEU A 102 20.10 19.52 -3.79
N LYS A 103 21.31 20.08 -3.81
CA LYS A 103 22.57 19.33 -3.86
C LYS A 103 23.12 19.14 -2.45
N PRO A 104 24.04 18.16 -2.23
CA PRO A 104 24.77 18.03 -0.96
C PRO A 104 25.32 19.37 -0.46
N GLY A 105 25.19 19.64 0.83
CA GLY A 105 25.54 20.90 1.48
C GLY A 105 24.44 21.97 1.47
N THR A 106 23.30 21.71 0.80
CA THR A 106 22.15 22.63 0.83
C THR A 106 21.37 22.48 2.12
N THR A 107 20.99 23.59 2.75
CA THR A 107 20.09 23.64 3.90
C THR A 107 18.69 24.12 3.51
N CYS A 108 17.67 23.45 4.01
CA CYS A 108 16.27 23.82 3.86
C CYS A 108 15.65 24.08 5.25
N VAL A 109 14.69 25.02 5.30
CA VAL A 109 14.01 25.42 6.53
C VAL A 109 12.50 25.22 6.38
N PHE A 110 11.88 24.78 7.47
CA PHE A 110 10.45 24.49 7.56
C PHE A 110 9.85 25.19 8.78
N GLY A 111 8.59 25.63 8.65
CA GLY A 111 7.86 26.26 9.74
C GLY A 111 8.55 27.49 10.33
N GLY A 112 9.17 28.34 9.49
CA GLY A 112 9.90 29.53 9.97
C GLY A 112 11.18 29.22 10.74
N GLY A 113 11.80 28.06 10.49
CA GLY A 113 13.06 27.66 11.14
C GLY A 113 12.91 26.73 12.33
N LEU A 114 11.70 26.28 12.65
CA LEU A 114 11.45 25.28 13.69
C LEU A 114 12.11 23.93 13.39
N LEU A 115 12.20 23.59 12.12
CA LEU A 115 12.85 22.40 11.62
C LEU A 115 13.75 22.79 10.46
N LYS A 116 14.98 22.29 10.46
CA LYS A 116 15.92 22.46 9.35
C LYS A 116 16.38 21.10 8.87
N CYS A 117 16.70 20.98 7.59
CA CYS A 117 17.41 19.81 7.09
C CYS A 117 18.59 20.20 6.20
N GLU A 118 19.64 19.42 6.30
CA GLU A 118 20.82 19.49 5.43
C GLU A 118 20.81 18.30 4.49
N ILE A 119 21.05 18.56 3.19
CA ILE A 119 21.24 17.51 2.19
C ILE A 119 22.66 16.97 2.34
N LEU A 120 22.81 15.70 2.72
CA LEU A 120 24.12 15.08 2.94
C LEU A 120 24.69 14.49 1.65
N GLU A 121 23.91 13.63 0.99
CA GLU A 121 24.35 12.93 -0.21
C GLU A 121 23.19 12.59 -1.14
N SER A 122 23.53 12.26 -2.37
CA SER A 122 22.56 11.76 -3.38
C SER A 122 22.48 10.25 -3.31
N VAL A 123 21.27 9.71 -3.45
CA VAL A 123 20.97 8.27 -3.52
C VAL A 123 20.39 7.98 -4.92
N PRO A 124 21.25 7.65 -5.91
CA PRO A 124 20.82 7.50 -7.32
C PRO A 124 19.78 6.40 -7.51
N GLU A 125 19.86 5.31 -6.75
CA GLU A 125 18.99 4.13 -6.83
C GLU A 125 17.51 4.46 -6.63
N ILE A 126 17.23 5.44 -5.77
CA ILE A 126 15.88 5.92 -5.52
C ILE A 126 15.60 7.28 -6.14
N GLY A 127 16.61 7.91 -6.77
CA GLY A 127 16.54 9.30 -7.24
C GLY A 127 16.37 10.32 -6.11
N GLY A 128 16.80 9.94 -4.91
CA GLY A 128 16.60 10.67 -3.67
C GLY A 128 17.85 11.28 -3.06
N ARG A 129 17.77 11.58 -1.78
CA ARG A 129 18.83 12.17 -0.96
C ARG A 129 18.82 11.50 0.42
N ILE A 130 19.99 11.52 1.07
CA ILE A 130 20.07 11.44 2.54
C ILE A 130 20.01 12.86 3.06
N VAL A 131 19.09 13.11 3.97
CA VAL A 131 18.89 14.40 4.62
C VAL A 131 19.08 14.25 6.12
N ARG A 132 19.74 15.23 6.76
CA ARG A 132 19.91 15.29 8.22
C ARG A 132 19.07 16.42 8.77
N PHE A 133 18.23 16.10 9.76
CA PHE A 133 17.43 17.09 10.44
C PHE A 133 18.14 17.68 11.67
N HIS A 134 17.96 19.00 11.83
CA HIS A 134 18.41 19.79 12.97
C HIS A 134 17.17 20.43 13.60
N TYR A 135 16.94 20.14 14.87
CA TYR A 135 15.72 20.56 15.59
C TYR A 135 15.97 20.58 17.09
N GLU A 136 15.12 21.30 17.82
CA GLU A 136 14.99 21.25 19.28
C GLU A 136 13.69 20.50 19.64
N GLY A 137 13.72 19.67 20.69
CA GLY A 137 12.59 18.89 21.14
C GLY A 137 12.43 17.53 20.47
N VAL A 138 11.21 17.14 20.13
CA VAL A 138 10.86 15.83 19.57
C VAL A 138 10.57 15.96 18.07
N PHE A 139 11.31 15.22 17.27
CA PHE A 139 11.17 15.27 15.79
C PHE A 139 9.76 14.92 15.33
N GLU A 140 9.17 13.89 15.93
CA GLU A 140 7.84 13.40 15.58
C GLU A 140 6.77 14.49 15.77
N GLU A 141 6.84 15.28 16.83
CA GLU A 141 5.92 16.40 17.09
C GLU A 141 6.07 17.51 16.03
N LEU A 142 7.30 17.83 15.65
CA LEU A 142 7.60 18.81 14.60
C LEU A 142 7.13 18.30 13.24
N ARG A 143 7.41 17.04 12.91
CA ARG A 143 6.92 16.38 11.70
C ARG A 143 5.40 16.42 11.60
N ASP A 144 4.70 16.05 12.67
CA ASP A 144 3.24 15.99 12.71
C ASP A 144 2.60 17.38 12.60
N ARG A 145 3.30 18.41 13.10
CA ARG A 145 2.87 19.81 13.00
C ARG A 145 3.11 20.43 11.64
N LEU A 146 4.23 20.12 11.01
CA LEU A 146 4.72 20.78 9.78
C LEU A 146 4.48 19.95 8.52
N GLY A 147 4.31 18.63 8.66
CA GLY A 147 4.15 17.72 7.57
C GLY A 147 2.72 17.60 7.08
N GLU A 148 2.59 17.24 5.80
CA GLU A 148 1.33 16.89 5.17
C GLU A 148 1.31 15.39 4.84
N MET A 149 0.10 14.82 4.77
CA MET A 149 -0.11 13.44 4.34
C MET A 149 0.34 13.29 2.88
N PRO A 150 1.24 12.36 2.55
CA PRO A 150 1.73 12.17 1.19
C PRO A 150 0.70 11.40 0.36
N LEU A 151 -0.17 12.11 -0.33
CA LEU A 151 -1.11 11.49 -1.26
C LEU A 151 -0.38 10.98 -2.51
N PRO A 152 -0.86 9.88 -3.12
CA PRO A 152 -0.35 9.41 -4.40
C PRO A 152 -0.43 10.48 -5.49
N PRO A 153 0.49 10.47 -6.48
CA PRO A 153 0.61 11.54 -7.47
C PRO A 153 -0.61 11.69 -8.41
N TYR A 154 -1.46 10.69 -8.50
CA TYR A 154 -2.70 10.71 -9.31
C TYR A 154 -3.90 11.29 -8.56
N ILE A 155 -3.78 11.60 -7.27
CA ILE A 155 -4.79 12.33 -6.49
C ILE A 155 -4.41 13.80 -6.51
N HIS A 156 -5.21 14.60 -7.19
CA HIS A 156 -5.00 16.04 -7.35
C HIS A 156 -5.89 16.85 -6.40
N GLU A 157 -6.98 16.25 -5.92
CA GLU A 157 -7.90 16.87 -4.99
C GLU A 157 -7.32 16.90 -3.56
N LYS A 158 -7.47 18.03 -2.89
CA LYS A 158 -7.15 18.12 -1.46
C LYS A 158 -8.22 17.41 -0.65
N LEU A 159 -7.79 16.48 0.20
CA LEU A 159 -8.70 15.86 1.14
C LEU A 159 -9.16 16.90 2.19
N ALA A 160 -10.47 17.02 2.37
CA ALA A 160 -11.05 17.83 3.44
C ALA A 160 -10.67 17.26 4.82
N ASP A 161 -10.59 15.93 4.91
CA ASP A 161 -10.14 15.20 6.09
C ASP A 161 -8.99 14.26 5.71
N GLN A 162 -7.77 14.61 6.12
CA GLN A 162 -6.57 13.81 5.85
C GLN A 162 -6.61 12.43 6.50
N SER A 163 -7.40 12.23 7.56
CA SER A 163 -7.56 10.92 8.19
C SER A 163 -8.21 9.87 7.28
N ARG A 164 -8.85 10.34 6.19
CA ARG A 164 -9.43 9.44 5.17
C ARG A 164 -8.38 8.66 4.38
N TYR A 165 -7.12 9.11 4.36
CA TYR A 165 -5.98 8.36 3.80
C TYR A 165 -5.26 7.56 4.88
N GLN A 166 -6.03 6.97 5.81
CA GLN A 166 -5.55 6.12 6.89
C GLN A 166 -6.58 5.03 7.16
N THR A 167 -6.13 3.79 7.39
CA THR A 167 -7.02 2.71 7.82
C THR A 167 -7.51 2.95 9.25
N VAL A 168 -8.68 2.44 9.59
CA VAL A 168 -9.25 2.57 10.95
C VAL A 168 -8.47 1.75 12.00
N TYR A 169 -7.57 0.88 11.55
CA TYR A 169 -6.73 0.03 12.38
C TYR A 169 -5.23 0.37 12.29
N ALA A 170 -4.88 1.50 11.69
CA ALA A 170 -3.49 1.94 11.57
C ALA A 170 -2.84 2.12 12.95
N LYS A 171 -1.65 1.52 13.15
CA LYS A 171 -0.96 1.49 14.44
C LYS A 171 0.52 1.79 14.32
N ASN A 172 1.27 1.04 13.49
CA ASN A 172 2.72 1.10 13.42
C ASN A 172 3.17 2.16 12.41
N GLU A 173 3.70 3.28 12.91
CA GLU A 173 4.20 4.39 12.08
C GLU A 173 5.42 4.01 11.25
N GLY A 174 5.50 4.57 10.04
CA GLY A 174 6.68 4.42 9.17
C GLY A 174 6.34 4.33 7.68
N SER A 175 5.07 4.34 7.31
CA SER A 175 4.64 4.22 5.92
C SER A 175 4.57 5.58 5.22
N ALA A 176 5.01 5.62 3.97
CA ALA A 176 4.82 6.78 3.09
C ALA A 176 3.50 6.70 2.30
N ALA A 177 2.81 5.57 2.31
CA ALA A 177 1.52 5.39 1.65
C ALA A 177 0.60 4.45 2.46
N ALA A 178 -0.71 4.64 2.35
CA ALA A 178 -1.68 3.79 3.01
C ALA A 178 -1.83 2.44 2.30
N PRO A 179 -2.11 1.33 3.03
CA PRO A 179 -2.56 0.07 2.44
C PRO A 179 -4.04 0.21 2.04
N THR A 180 -4.27 0.72 0.83
CA THR A 180 -5.54 1.35 0.43
C THR A 180 -6.73 0.39 0.37
N ALA A 181 -6.54 -0.90 0.20
CA ALA A 181 -7.62 -1.89 0.33
C ALA A 181 -8.23 -1.91 1.74
N GLY A 182 -7.46 -1.55 2.75
CA GLY A 182 -7.94 -1.41 4.13
C GLY A 182 -8.81 -0.18 4.37
N LEU A 183 -8.80 0.79 3.47
CA LEU A 183 -9.60 2.02 3.62
C LEU A 183 -11.11 1.78 3.52
N HIS A 184 -11.53 0.64 2.98
CA HIS A 184 -12.94 0.27 2.87
C HIS A 184 -13.58 -0.17 4.19
N PHE A 185 -12.78 -0.55 5.19
CA PHE A 185 -13.29 -1.05 6.46
C PHE A 185 -13.71 0.09 7.39
N THR A 186 -14.86 -0.12 8.04
CA THR A 186 -15.31 0.67 9.19
C THR A 186 -15.07 -0.13 10.48
N PRO A 187 -14.97 0.53 11.65
CA PRO A 187 -14.90 -0.18 12.93
C PRO A 187 -16.08 -1.12 13.13
N GLU A 188 -17.29 -0.71 12.74
CA GLU A 188 -18.53 -1.47 12.85
C GLU A 188 -18.50 -2.74 11.99
N LEU A 189 -18.02 -2.65 10.76
CA LEU A 189 -17.86 -3.82 9.88
C LEU A 189 -16.84 -4.80 10.45
N LEU A 190 -15.71 -4.33 10.98
CA LEU A 190 -14.71 -5.18 11.63
C LEU A 190 -15.26 -5.91 12.85
N GLU A 191 -16.08 -5.24 13.69
CA GLU A 191 -16.74 -5.88 14.83
C GLU A 191 -17.73 -6.97 14.38
N ARG A 192 -18.52 -6.72 13.35
CA ARG A 192 -19.43 -7.71 12.76
C ARG A 192 -18.66 -8.93 12.22
N ILE A 193 -17.51 -8.70 11.57
CA ILE A 193 -16.63 -9.75 11.06
C ILE A 193 -16.08 -10.61 12.20
N ARG A 194 -15.59 -9.97 13.29
CA ARG A 194 -15.17 -10.69 14.50
C ARG A 194 -16.30 -11.50 15.13
N ALA A 195 -17.47 -10.91 15.24
CA ALA A 195 -18.67 -11.58 15.78
C ALA A 195 -19.11 -12.82 14.97
N LYS A 196 -18.81 -12.83 13.66
CA LYS A 196 -19.02 -13.99 12.79
C LYS A 196 -18.04 -15.14 13.07
N GLY A 197 -16.96 -14.91 13.81
CA GLY A 197 -15.93 -15.91 14.12
C GLY A 197 -14.71 -15.82 13.19
N VAL A 198 -14.56 -14.74 12.44
CA VAL A 198 -13.36 -14.46 11.63
C VAL A 198 -12.30 -13.82 12.51
N THR A 199 -11.10 -14.35 12.46
CA THR A 199 -9.95 -13.79 13.21
C THR A 199 -9.25 -12.73 12.39
N ILE A 200 -9.12 -11.52 12.95
CA ILE A 200 -8.35 -10.43 12.32
C ILE A 200 -6.91 -10.52 12.80
N VAL A 201 -5.98 -10.73 11.86
CA VAL A 201 -4.56 -10.93 12.16
C VAL A 201 -3.75 -9.78 11.56
N PRO A 202 -3.12 -8.93 12.38
CA PRO A 202 -2.30 -7.83 11.90
C PRO A 202 -0.91 -8.29 11.47
N VAL A 203 -0.44 -7.70 10.39
CA VAL A 203 0.96 -7.71 9.96
C VAL A 203 1.39 -6.28 9.68
N THR A 204 2.68 -6.03 9.50
CA THR A 204 3.19 -4.70 9.15
C THR A 204 4.01 -4.78 7.87
N LEU A 205 3.74 -3.90 6.93
CA LEU A 205 4.63 -3.57 5.82
C LEU A 205 4.55 -2.06 5.61
N HIS A 206 5.69 -1.39 5.72
CA HIS A 206 5.78 0.04 5.47
C HIS A 206 5.87 0.29 3.97
N VAL A 207 4.77 0.81 3.41
CA VAL A 207 4.64 1.04 1.97
C VAL A 207 5.47 2.24 1.56
N GLY A 208 6.39 2.03 0.62
CA GLY A 208 7.17 3.08 0.00
C GLY A 208 6.46 3.65 -1.24
N LEU A 209 6.87 4.85 -1.66
CA LEU A 209 6.34 5.49 -2.86
C LEU A 209 6.71 4.77 -4.16
N GLY A 210 7.66 3.84 -4.11
CA GLY A 210 8.01 3.00 -5.25
C GLY A 210 6.84 2.19 -5.80
N THR A 211 5.88 1.85 -4.95
CA THR A 211 4.65 1.13 -5.33
C THR A 211 3.82 1.88 -6.37
N PHE A 212 3.92 3.20 -6.45
CA PHE A 212 3.21 4.03 -7.44
C PHE A 212 4.02 4.36 -8.69
N ARG A 213 5.28 3.88 -8.78
CA ARG A 213 6.09 4.10 -9.98
C ARG A 213 5.68 3.12 -11.07
N PRO A 214 5.49 3.59 -12.32
CA PRO A 214 5.27 2.70 -13.45
C PRO A 214 6.45 1.75 -13.64
N VAL A 215 6.18 0.53 -14.08
CA VAL A 215 7.21 -0.41 -14.51
C VAL A 215 7.89 0.17 -15.75
N GLN A 216 9.21 0.30 -15.72
CA GLN A 216 9.98 0.95 -16.79
C GLN A 216 10.67 -0.05 -17.72
N VAL A 217 10.58 -1.33 -17.42
CA VAL A 217 11.19 -2.40 -18.22
C VAL A 217 10.15 -3.10 -19.09
N GLU A 218 10.56 -3.55 -20.26
CA GLU A 218 9.67 -4.28 -21.17
C GLU A 218 9.44 -5.73 -20.66
N ASP A 219 10.51 -6.40 -20.21
CA ASP A 219 10.44 -7.75 -19.69
C ASP A 219 10.16 -7.75 -18.20
N VAL A 220 9.06 -8.37 -17.79
CA VAL A 220 8.64 -8.45 -16.38
C VAL A 220 9.73 -9.04 -15.48
N ASP A 221 10.45 -10.07 -15.95
CA ASP A 221 11.53 -10.72 -15.19
C ASP A 221 12.72 -9.81 -14.87
N LYS A 222 12.86 -8.71 -15.60
CA LYS A 222 13.93 -7.71 -15.39
C LYS A 222 13.55 -6.60 -14.43
N HIS A 223 12.29 -6.58 -13.97
CA HIS A 223 11.86 -5.57 -13.03
C HIS A 223 12.43 -5.83 -11.64
N VAL A 224 13.01 -4.79 -11.05
CA VAL A 224 13.54 -4.81 -9.67
C VAL A 224 12.57 -4.09 -8.76
N MET A 225 11.96 -4.85 -7.85
CA MET A 225 11.06 -4.29 -6.84
C MET A 225 11.82 -3.46 -5.81
N HIS A 226 11.20 -2.40 -5.35
CA HIS A 226 11.69 -1.65 -4.21
C HIS A 226 11.64 -2.49 -2.93
N SER A 227 12.65 -2.30 -2.08
CA SER A 227 12.70 -2.93 -0.78
C SER A 227 11.81 -2.15 0.21
N GLU A 228 10.96 -2.88 0.93
CA GLU A 228 10.06 -2.35 1.96
C GLU A 228 10.18 -3.17 3.23
N TRP A 229 10.18 -2.48 4.37
CA TRP A 229 10.30 -3.15 5.66
C TRP A 229 8.98 -3.81 6.06
N TYR A 230 9.08 -5.05 6.55
CA TYR A 230 7.94 -5.83 7.01
C TYR A 230 8.18 -6.44 8.38
N GLN A 231 7.09 -6.83 9.04
CA GLN A 231 7.09 -7.63 10.26
C GLN A 231 5.87 -8.55 10.31
N VAL A 232 6.11 -9.80 10.66
CA VAL A 232 5.12 -10.79 11.09
C VAL A 232 5.53 -11.25 12.47
N THR A 233 4.67 -11.02 13.47
CA THR A 233 4.94 -11.44 14.85
C THR A 233 4.79 -12.94 15.02
N GLU A 234 5.37 -13.51 16.08
CA GLU A 234 5.20 -14.93 16.41
C GLU A 234 3.72 -15.28 16.66
N GLU A 235 2.98 -14.40 17.36
CA GLU A 235 1.55 -14.55 17.59
C GLU A 235 0.77 -14.60 16.27
N ALA A 236 1.05 -13.69 15.34
CA ALA A 236 0.40 -13.66 14.02
C ALA A 236 0.68 -14.96 13.24
N ALA A 237 1.95 -15.38 13.16
CA ALA A 237 2.34 -16.60 12.46
C ALA A 237 1.67 -17.84 13.05
N ASN A 238 1.70 -18.00 14.36
CA ASN A 238 1.08 -19.13 15.06
C ASN A 238 -0.44 -19.15 14.84
N THR A 239 -1.10 -17.99 14.92
CA THR A 239 -2.54 -17.86 14.69
C THR A 239 -2.91 -18.27 13.26
N LEU A 240 -2.19 -17.77 12.25
CA LEU A 240 -2.44 -18.09 10.84
C LEU A 240 -2.25 -19.58 10.55
N ASN A 241 -1.18 -20.18 11.09
CA ASN A 241 -0.93 -21.61 10.92
C ASN A 241 -2.00 -22.47 11.59
N ALA A 242 -2.48 -22.10 12.79
CA ALA A 242 -3.56 -22.79 13.49
C ALA A 242 -4.89 -22.71 12.71
N ILE A 243 -5.24 -21.55 12.18
CA ILE A 243 -6.42 -21.36 11.33
C ILE A 243 -6.37 -22.25 10.10
N ARG A 244 -5.22 -22.25 9.41
CA ARG A 244 -5.02 -23.08 8.21
C ARG A 244 -5.09 -24.57 8.53
N ALA A 245 -4.48 -25.02 9.63
CA ALA A 245 -4.57 -26.42 10.09
C ALA A 245 -6.00 -26.83 10.44
N GLY A 246 -6.84 -25.89 10.90
CA GLY A 246 -8.25 -26.07 11.15
C GLY A 246 -9.16 -25.97 9.92
N GLY A 247 -8.60 -25.83 8.72
CA GLY A 247 -9.34 -25.73 7.45
C GLY A 247 -9.87 -24.34 7.12
N GLY A 248 -9.48 -23.30 7.87
CA GLY A 248 -9.79 -21.91 7.58
C GLY A 248 -8.92 -21.34 6.46
N ARG A 249 -9.41 -20.28 5.79
CA ARG A 249 -8.71 -19.57 4.72
C ARG A 249 -7.89 -18.40 5.26
N LEU A 250 -6.74 -18.13 4.64
CA LEU A 250 -5.98 -16.91 4.85
C LEU A 250 -6.37 -15.88 3.78
N ILE A 251 -7.16 -14.89 4.17
CA ILE A 251 -7.70 -13.85 3.30
C ILE A 251 -6.91 -12.57 3.55
N CYS A 252 -6.12 -12.13 2.57
CA CYS A 252 -5.33 -10.91 2.69
C CYS A 252 -6.12 -9.67 2.27
N VAL A 253 -6.04 -8.62 3.07
CA VAL A 253 -6.52 -7.28 2.74
C VAL A 253 -5.34 -6.49 2.17
N GLY A 254 -5.38 -6.28 0.86
CA GLY A 254 -4.38 -5.57 0.09
C GLY A 254 -3.20 -6.43 -0.36
N THR A 255 -2.59 -5.98 -1.44
CA THR A 255 -1.39 -6.58 -2.02
C THR A 255 -0.19 -6.54 -1.07
N THR A 256 -0.16 -5.57 -0.14
CA THR A 256 0.88 -5.45 0.90
C THR A 256 0.82 -6.61 1.89
N SER A 257 -0.38 -7.01 2.31
CA SER A 257 -0.55 -8.18 3.18
C SER A 257 -0.15 -9.48 2.47
N VAL A 258 -0.49 -9.62 1.18
CA VAL A 258 -0.04 -10.76 0.36
C VAL A 258 1.49 -10.81 0.32
N ARG A 259 2.14 -9.71 -0.02
CA ARG A 259 3.60 -9.64 -0.11
C ARG A 259 4.26 -9.96 1.22
N THR A 260 3.69 -9.53 2.33
CA THR A 260 4.21 -9.82 3.67
C THR A 260 4.13 -11.31 3.97
N ILE A 261 2.96 -11.92 3.81
CA ILE A 261 2.76 -13.35 4.10
C ILE A 261 3.61 -14.22 3.16
N GLU A 262 3.60 -13.93 1.86
CA GLU A 262 4.37 -14.71 0.87
C GLU A 262 5.90 -14.56 1.04
N THR A 263 6.38 -13.49 1.67
CA THR A 263 7.80 -13.33 2.03
C THR A 263 8.24 -14.34 3.07
N VAL A 264 7.41 -14.60 4.07
CA VAL A 264 7.75 -15.46 5.23
C VAL A 264 7.19 -16.88 5.12
N ALA A 265 6.37 -17.16 4.11
CA ALA A 265 5.77 -18.48 3.91
C ALA A 265 6.76 -19.43 3.23
N THR A 266 6.78 -20.69 3.69
CA THR A 266 7.48 -21.80 3.04
C THR A 266 6.65 -22.39 1.89
N GLU A 267 7.25 -23.25 1.07
CA GLU A 267 6.58 -23.83 -0.12
C GLU A 267 5.35 -24.71 0.23
N ASP A 268 5.31 -25.24 1.44
CA ASP A 268 4.16 -25.97 2.00
C ASP A 268 3.12 -25.07 2.67
N GLY A 269 3.33 -23.76 2.63
CA GLY A 269 2.39 -22.75 3.10
C GLY A 269 2.43 -22.46 4.59
N ILE A 270 3.48 -22.87 5.29
CA ILE A 270 3.68 -22.52 6.72
C ILE A 270 4.18 -21.07 6.79
N VAL A 271 3.52 -20.26 7.60
CA VAL A 271 3.87 -18.86 7.86
C VAL A 271 4.85 -18.81 9.02
N HIS A 272 6.01 -18.18 8.83
CA HIS A 272 7.01 -17.98 9.88
C HIS A 272 6.98 -16.55 10.43
N PRO A 273 7.31 -16.34 11.71
CA PRO A 273 7.56 -15.00 12.21
C PRO A 273 8.84 -14.45 11.58
N GLY A 274 8.91 -13.14 11.43
CA GLY A 274 10.09 -12.47 10.91
C GLY A 274 9.91 -10.99 10.75
N ALA A 275 11.01 -10.28 10.69
CA ALA A 275 11.07 -8.86 10.36
C ALA A 275 12.30 -8.59 9.50
N GLY A 276 12.19 -7.66 8.60
CA GLY A 276 13.29 -7.30 7.69
C GLY A 276 12.80 -6.56 6.47
N ASP A 277 13.60 -6.56 5.43
CA ASP A 277 13.27 -5.94 4.16
C ASP A 277 12.82 -7.00 3.13
N THR A 278 11.76 -6.69 2.39
CA THR A 278 11.30 -7.53 1.29
C THR A 278 11.28 -6.76 -0.03
N ALA A 279 11.76 -7.40 -1.07
CA ALA A 279 11.64 -6.95 -2.46
C ALA A 279 10.89 -8.01 -3.28
N ILE A 280 10.00 -8.76 -2.64
CA ILE A 280 9.26 -9.83 -3.30
C ILE A 280 8.43 -9.28 -4.47
N PHE A 281 8.58 -9.88 -5.63
CA PHE A 281 7.82 -9.58 -6.83
C PHE A 281 6.97 -10.77 -7.24
N ILE A 282 5.65 -10.61 -7.17
CA ILE A 282 4.67 -11.65 -7.46
C ILE A 282 4.00 -11.31 -8.79
N TYR A 283 4.07 -12.23 -9.75
CA TYR A 283 3.49 -12.11 -11.08
C TYR A 283 3.15 -13.51 -11.63
N PRO A 284 2.32 -13.63 -12.68
CA PRO A 284 1.91 -14.93 -13.22
C PRO A 284 3.10 -15.84 -13.54
N GLY A 285 3.02 -17.10 -13.07
CA GLY A 285 4.12 -18.06 -13.09
C GLY A 285 4.80 -18.24 -11.72
N LYS A 286 4.60 -17.31 -10.79
CA LYS A 286 4.98 -17.50 -9.38
C LYS A 286 3.84 -18.22 -8.64
N LYS A 287 4.21 -19.12 -7.75
CA LYS A 287 3.26 -19.83 -6.90
C LYS A 287 2.87 -18.94 -5.70
N ILE A 288 1.59 -18.82 -5.43
CA ILE A 288 1.09 -18.33 -4.15
C ILE A 288 1.13 -19.49 -3.16
N LYS A 289 1.83 -19.32 -2.04
CA LYS A 289 2.15 -20.40 -1.11
C LYS A 289 1.14 -20.55 0.02
N ALA A 290 0.73 -19.43 0.62
CA ALA A 290 -0.07 -19.42 1.85
C ALA A 290 -1.39 -18.68 1.74
N VAL A 291 -1.52 -17.70 0.83
CA VAL A 291 -2.72 -16.86 0.73
C VAL A 291 -3.80 -17.52 -0.12
N ASP A 292 -5.01 -17.64 0.44
CA ASP A 292 -6.13 -18.32 -0.23
C ASP A 292 -7.04 -17.35 -1.00
N ALA A 293 -7.25 -16.13 -0.50
CA ALA A 293 -8.10 -15.12 -1.12
C ALA A 293 -7.55 -13.70 -0.91
N LEU A 294 -7.98 -12.76 -1.74
CA LEU A 294 -7.48 -11.41 -1.76
C LEU A 294 -8.61 -10.38 -1.86
N ILE A 295 -8.62 -9.42 -0.93
CA ILE A 295 -9.38 -8.18 -1.04
C ILE A 295 -8.42 -7.10 -1.53
N THR A 296 -8.74 -6.41 -2.61
CA THR A 296 -7.86 -5.39 -3.20
C THR A 296 -8.65 -4.31 -3.93
N ASN A 297 -8.02 -3.19 -4.24
CA ASN A 297 -8.56 -2.18 -5.13
C ASN A 297 -8.29 -2.57 -6.60
N PHE A 298 -8.90 -1.84 -7.53
CA PHE A 298 -8.54 -1.91 -8.94
C PHE A 298 -7.26 -1.11 -9.19
N HIS A 299 -6.32 -1.71 -9.92
CA HIS A 299 -4.97 -1.18 -10.13
C HIS A 299 -4.74 -0.65 -11.55
N LEU A 300 -3.67 0.15 -11.74
CA LEU A 300 -3.29 0.72 -13.04
C LEU A 300 -2.90 -0.34 -14.06
N PRO A 301 -3.10 -0.03 -15.35
CA PRO A 301 -2.49 -0.77 -16.45
C PRO A 301 -0.96 -0.88 -16.24
N GLN A 302 -0.41 -2.00 -16.64
CA GLN A 302 1.04 -2.26 -16.63
C GLN A 302 1.72 -2.12 -15.25
N SER A 303 0.95 -2.19 -14.15
CA SER A 303 1.48 -2.08 -12.79
C SER A 303 1.88 -3.43 -12.20
N THR A 304 2.86 -3.42 -11.29
CA THR A 304 3.24 -4.60 -10.50
C THR A 304 2.07 -5.16 -9.68
N LEU A 305 1.12 -4.30 -9.30
CA LEU A 305 -0.07 -4.68 -8.53
C LEU A 305 -1.08 -5.45 -9.38
N LEU A 306 -1.28 -5.04 -10.64
CA LEU A 306 -2.10 -5.82 -11.58
C LEU A 306 -1.46 -7.17 -11.89
N MET A 307 -0.14 -7.24 -11.96
CA MET A 307 0.59 -8.50 -12.13
C MET A 307 0.38 -9.44 -10.94
N LEU A 308 0.43 -8.93 -9.71
CA LEU A 308 0.12 -9.70 -8.50
C LEU A 308 -1.33 -10.22 -8.52
N VAL A 309 -2.30 -9.37 -8.80
CA VAL A 309 -3.72 -9.76 -8.94
C VAL A 309 -3.89 -10.84 -10.00
N SER A 310 -3.21 -10.69 -11.13
CA SER A 310 -3.22 -11.68 -12.22
C SER A 310 -2.65 -13.03 -11.81
N THR A 311 -1.85 -13.10 -10.77
CA THR A 311 -1.31 -14.36 -10.24
C THR A 311 -2.40 -15.20 -9.55
N PHE A 312 -3.41 -14.56 -8.97
CA PHE A 312 -4.52 -15.25 -8.31
C PHE A 312 -5.53 -15.86 -9.28
N MET A 313 -5.80 -15.23 -10.41
CA MET A 313 -6.89 -15.64 -11.30
C MET A 313 -6.47 -15.89 -12.75
N GLY A 314 -5.18 -15.75 -13.04
CA GLY A 314 -4.66 -15.79 -14.40
C GLY A 314 -4.76 -14.42 -15.10
N ARG A 315 -3.80 -14.14 -15.99
CA ARG A 315 -3.70 -12.85 -16.68
C ARG A 315 -4.94 -12.51 -17.52
N GLU A 316 -5.41 -13.46 -18.33
CA GLU A 316 -6.55 -13.23 -19.24
C GLU A 316 -7.81 -12.93 -18.45
N THR A 317 -8.12 -13.73 -17.43
CA THR A 317 -9.25 -13.49 -16.53
C THR A 317 -9.14 -12.15 -15.82
N ALA A 318 -7.95 -11.78 -15.35
CA ALA A 318 -7.73 -10.49 -14.72
C ALA A 318 -8.02 -9.33 -15.66
N LEU A 319 -7.52 -9.37 -16.90
CA LEU A 319 -7.78 -8.34 -17.89
C LEU A 319 -9.27 -8.25 -18.27
N ASP A 320 -9.96 -9.38 -18.36
CA ASP A 320 -11.41 -9.39 -18.63
C ASP A 320 -12.21 -8.79 -17.46
N VAL A 321 -11.84 -9.11 -16.21
CA VAL A 321 -12.41 -8.50 -15.01
C VAL A 321 -12.22 -6.99 -15.01
N TYR A 322 -11.04 -6.50 -15.35
CA TYR A 322 -10.72 -5.07 -15.38
C TYR A 322 -11.47 -4.34 -16.51
N ARG A 323 -11.59 -4.95 -17.70
CA ARG A 323 -12.41 -4.39 -18.79
C ARG A 323 -13.89 -4.30 -18.41
N GLU A 324 -14.43 -5.34 -17.75
CA GLU A 324 -15.79 -5.33 -17.24
C GLU A 324 -15.98 -4.24 -16.17
N ALA A 325 -15.01 -4.07 -15.25
CA ALA A 325 -15.04 -3.01 -14.25
C ALA A 325 -15.07 -1.62 -14.89
N VAL A 326 -14.30 -1.38 -15.95
CA VAL A 326 -14.34 -0.14 -16.73
C VAL A 326 -15.73 0.06 -17.36
N GLN A 327 -16.29 -0.95 -18.04
CA GLN A 327 -17.62 -0.89 -18.66
C GLN A 327 -18.72 -0.59 -17.63
N LYS A 328 -18.64 -1.19 -16.45
CA LYS A 328 -19.57 -0.98 -15.34
C LYS A 328 -19.29 0.28 -14.53
N LYS A 329 -18.29 1.08 -14.96
CA LYS A 329 -17.88 2.33 -14.29
C LYS A 329 -17.56 2.14 -12.80
N TYR A 330 -16.79 1.11 -12.47
CA TYR A 330 -16.13 1.01 -11.18
C TYR A 330 -15.11 2.13 -11.07
N ARG A 331 -14.84 2.54 -9.83
CA ARG A 331 -13.84 3.53 -9.50
C ARG A 331 -12.50 2.85 -9.24
N PHE A 332 -11.42 3.45 -9.70
CA PHE A 332 -10.08 2.85 -9.69
C PHE A 332 -9.18 3.55 -8.68
N PHE A 333 -8.12 2.84 -8.27
CA PHE A 333 -7.06 3.30 -7.37
C PHE A 333 -7.45 3.43 -5.89
N SER A 334 -6.65 4.23 -5.16
CA SER A 334 -6.62 4.31 -3.69
C SER A 334 -7.97 4.60 -3.06
N PHE A 335 -8.78 5.46 -3.65
CA PHE A 335 -10.14 5.80 -3.20
C PHE A 335 -11.23 5.16 -4.05
N GLY A 336 -10.84 4.24 -4.90
CA GLY A 336 -11.77 3.51 -5.77
C GLY A 336 -12.56 2.45 -5.04
N ASP A 337 -13.14 1.57 -5.85
CA ASP A 337 -13.92 0.42 -5.41
C ASP A 337 -13.01 -0.78 -5.14
N ALA A 338 -13.59 -1.83 -4.58
CA ALA A 338 -12.88 -3.03 -4.19
C ALA A 338 -13.21 -4.23 -5.08
N MET A 339 -12.31 -5.20 -5.03
CA MET A 339 -12.49 -6.53 -5.61
C MET A 339 -12.17 -7.57 -4.54
N PHE A 340 -12.94 -8.63 -4.49
CA PHE A 340 -12.66 -9.82 -3.68
C PHE A 340 -12.46 -11.01 -4.61
N ILE A 341 -11.31 -11.64 -4.54
CA ILE A 341 -10.89 -12.78 -5.36
C ILE A 341 -10.83 -14.00 -4.47
N GLU A 342 -11.70 -15.00 -4.70
CA GLU A 342 -11.78 -16.24 -3.93
C GLU A 342 -11.77 -17.51 -4.78
#